data_16b959bc052a1b110b5e7b4c17d78e3b
#
_entry.id   16b959bc052a1b110b5e7b4c17d78e3b
#
_cell.length_a   1.000
_cell.length_b   1.000
_cell.length_c   1.000
_cell.angle_alpha   90.00
_cell.angle_beta   90.00
_cell.angle_gamma   90.00
#
_symmetry.space_group_name_H-M   'P 1'
#
loop_
_entity.id
_entity.type
_entity.pdbx_description
1 polymer ?
#
loop_
_entity_poly.entity_id
_entity_poly.type
_entity_poly.pdbx_seq_one_letter_code
_entity_poly.pdbx_strand_id
1 'polypeptide(L)'
;MKHFTGATLEHDPIELECLPDFMETLKNISTRSDTRVGPPDELELISVIKKLKDGKSASDIPTTFIKHALGSRAFVIEIVKLYETIWETKRIPREWGHSKLVTLWKGPAKGKADDPNTYRGLQIGSSLCKIMIIVVINRLKEWYEKQLLDQQQGFRSARGTADGIFIAKSVQQITNKMKKPTFLLFVDLTAAFDHVERSWLFKSIKKRFTNDSDQTLIQLIEALYEYTSTALSETPNDKFDLTVGVRQGGPESPMLYNLYMDFVMRIYMNLCKEKGINFLNLKYKIPQLASSTGKTAMGKLTLDWCGYADDLLLVFDDIESLRQGIEILDETFRRYRLSINSSKTKTMILNQQYDNGEYPTTIGLLRGKELDNVKIYRYLGCEIKFDEPTTGTTELNLRAEVAECKFYSLSRSMMNKKINLKTRTTMLNSLVRSRIVYSCQTWSTTKTQLNRMNALYMSFIRKMTSGGYNRKNDAWSYIYSNDDLLRISQTTDLTTYIKRQQRTFVCNIVRKDNTSIVKRLMFNSDASHKPGPQTTLLSSVLKDSTPDELFRKASLRQL
;
A
#
# COMPACT_ATOMS: atom_id res chain seq x y z
N MET A 1 -12.96 -20.82 -14.88
CA MET A 1 -14.03 -19.94 -15.41
C MET A 1 -14.96 -19.39 -14.32
N LYS A 2 -15.57 -20.18 -13.44
CA LYS A 2 -16.45 -19.67 -12.36
C LYS A 2 -15.83 -18.62 -11.43
N HIS A 3 -14.51 -18.54 -11.36
CA HIS A 3 -13.77 -17.58 -10.50
C HIS A 3 -13.85 -16.13 -11.00
N PHE A 4 -14.14 -15.92 -12.28
CA PHE A 4 -14.18 -14.60 -12.93
C PHE A 4 -15.59 -14.15 -13.36
N THR A 5 -16.60 -15.00 -13.23
CA THR A 5 -17.97 -14.72 -13.70
C THR A 5 -18.93 -14.27 -12.61
N GLY A 6 -18.46 -14.04 -11.38
CA GLY A 6 -19.26 -13.51 -10.28
C GLY A 6 -20.39 -14.44 -9.84
N ALA A 7 -20.24 -15.09 -8.69
CA ALA A 7 -21.37 -15.74 -8.06
C ALA A 7 -22.45 -14.70 -7.72
N THR A 8 -23.66 -14.91 -8.16
CA THR A 8 -24.84 -14.15 -7.75
C THR A 8 -25.04 -14.29 -6.24
N LEU A 9 -24.78 -13.23 -5.49
CA LEU A 9 -25.12 -13.15 -4.08
C LEU A 9 -26.52 -12.53 -3.96
N GLU A 10 -27.45 -13.29 -3.38
CA GLU A 10 -28.82 -12.87 -3.11
C GLU A 10 -28.88 -11.96 -1.88
N HIS A 11 -28.67 -10.67 -2.04
CA HIS A 11 -29.07 -9.65 -1.04
C HIS A 11 -29.19 -8.31 -1.73
N ASP A 12 -30.31 -7.63 -1.52
CA ASP A 12 -30.51 -6.26 -1.99
C ASP A 12 -29.54 -5.31 -1.28
N PRO A 13 -28.79 -4.51 -2.05
CA PRO A 13 -27.91 -3.51 -1.46
C PRO A 13 -28.72 -2.39 -0.78
N ILE A 14 -28.20 -1.84 0.31
CA ILE A 14 -28.81 -0.65 0.94
C ILE A 14 -28.82 0.49 -0.09
N GLU A 15 -29.97 1.12 -0.28
CA GLU A 15 -30.05 2.28 -1.15
C GLU A 15 -29.25 3.47 -0.55
N LEU A 16 -28.48 4.14 -1.39
CA LEU A 16 -27.66 5.30 -0.99
C LEU A 16 -28.49 6.42 -0.36
N GLU A 17 -29.78 6.47 -0.69
CA GLU A 17 -30.73 7.46 -0.17
C GLU A 17 -31.06 7.25 1.31
N CYS A 18 -30.84 6.04 1.84
CA CYS A 18 -31.05 5.69 3.24
C CYS A 18 -29.87 6.06 4.15
N LEU A 19 -28.82 6.72 3.65
CA LEU A 19 -27.62 7.10 4.41
C LEU A 19 -27.45 8.63 4.44
N PRO A 20 -28.18 9.35 5.33
CA PRO A 20 -28.12 10.82 5.41
C PRO A 20 -26.71 11.35 5.65
N ASP A 21 -25.96 10.73 6.56
CA ASP A 21 -24.60 11.13 6.92
C ASP A 21 -23.57 10.94 5.79
N PHE A 22 -23.78 9.93 4.93
CA PHE A 22 -22.93 9.73 3.76
C PHE A 22 -23.07 10.88 2.76
N MET A 23 -24.31 11.31 2.50
CA MET A 23 -24.61 12.43 1.63
C MET A 23 -24.08 13.75 2.18
N GLU A 24 -24.17 13.95 3.51
CA GLU A 24 -23.64 15.13 4.18
C GLU A 24 -22.11 15.16 4.17
N THR A 25 -21.47 14.03 4.38
CA THR A 25 -20.00 13.89 4.28
C THR A 25 -19.50 14.20 2.86
N LEU A 26 -20.27 13.84 1.82
CA LEU A 26 -19.95 14.18 0.44
C LEU A 26 -20.20 15.65 0.10
N LYS A 27 -21.19 16.30 0.71
CA LYS A 27 -21.47 17.74 0.52
C LYS A 27 -20.34 18.64 1.03
N ASN A 28 -19.62 18.19 2.04
CA ASN A 28 -18.52 18.95 2.66
C ASN A 28 -17.16 18.76 1.97
N ILE A 29 -17.07 17.88 0.95
CA ILE A 29 -15.86 17.74 0.16
C ILE A 29 -15.91 18.80 -0.94
N SER A 30 -14.95 19.74 -0.92
CA SER A 30 -14.82 20.79 -1.96
C SER A 30 -14.79 20.17 -3.34
N THR A 31 -15.85 20.40 -4.12
CA THR A 31 -16.07 19.83 -5.45
C THR A 31 -15.43 20.64 -6.58
N ARG A 32 -14.77 21.75 -6.27
CA ARG A 32 -14.03 22.51 -7.26
C ARG A 32 -12.78 21.76 -7.70
N SER A 33 -12.85 21.12 -8.85
CA SER A 33 -11.67 20.71 -9.59
C SER A 33 -11.47 21.69 -10.76
N ASP A 34 -10.30 22.31 -10.83
CA ASP A 34 -9.83 23.01 -12.04
C ASP A 34 -9.39 21.96 -13.09
N THR A 35 -10.06 20.82 -13.11
CA THR A 35 -9.69 19.68 -13.93
C THR A 35 -10.02 19.98 -15.38
N ARG A 36 -9.03 19.88 -16.25
CA ARG A 36 -9.23 19.97 -17.68
C ARG A 36 -10.07 18.78 -18.17
N VAL A 37 -11.27 19.05 -18.70
CA VAL A 37 -12.24 18.02 -19.10
C VAL A 37 -12.31 17.77 -20.61
N GLY A 38 -11.83 18.69 -21.44
CA GLY A 38 -11.78 18.57 -22.91
C GLY A 38 -10.83 17.47 -23.40
N PRO A 39 -10.78 17.17 -24.70
CA PRO A 39 -9.86 16.18 -25.26
C PRO A 39 -8.39 16.53 -24.95
N PRO A 40 -7.50 15.54 -24.93
CA PRO A 40 -6.07 15.80 -24.72
C PRO A 40 -5.46 16.52 -25.93
N ASP A 41 -4.59 17.49 -25.65
CA ASP A 41 -3.79 18.09 -26.70
C ASP A 41 -2.55 17.23 -27.01
N GLU A 42 -1.84 17.64 -28.05
CA GLU A 42 -0.63 16.98 -28.52
C GLU A 42 0.45 16.88 -27.43
N LEU A 43 0.69 17.94 -26.66
CA LEU A 43 1.73 17.98 -25.63
C LEU A 43 1.43 17.01 -24.49
N GLU A 44 0.18 16.95 -24.05
CA GLU A 44 -0.26 16.03 -23.02
C GLU A 44 -0.10 14.56 -23.49
N LEU A 45 -0.53 14.25 -24.72
CA LEU A 45 -0.40 12.91 -25.31
C LEU A 45 1.06 12.49 -25.42
N ILE A 46 1.91 13.33 -25.98
CA ILE A 46 3.35 13.06 -26.10
C ILE A 46 3.97 12.81 -24.72
N SER A 47 3.61 13.64 -23.72
CA SER A 47 4.10 13.47 -22.34
C SER A 47 3.72 12.10 -21.75
N VAL A 48 2.48 11.65 -21.95
CA VAL A 48 2.00 10.34 -21.49
C VAL A 48 2.70 9.21 -22.24
N ILE A 49 2.75 9.27 -23.57
CA ILE A 49 3.34 8.22 -24.40
C ILE A 49 4.84 8.03 -24.07
N LYS A 50 5.61 9.09 -23.93
CA LYS A 50 7.04 9.03 -23.57
C LYS A 50 7.29 8.33 -22.24
N LYS A 51 6.38 8.41 -21.28
CA LYS A 51 6.48 7.78 -19.95
C LYS A 51 6.07 6.30 -19.92
N LEU A 52 5.43 5.77 -20.97
CA LEU A 52 5.06 4.36 -21.03
C LEU A 52 6.31 3.47 -20.97
N LYS A 53 6.17 2.32 -20.33
CA LYS A 53 7.25 1.30 -20.28
C LYS A 53 7.14 0.39 -21.50
N ASP A 54 8.26 0.11 -22.13
CA ASP A 54 8.33 -0.79 -23.27
C ASP A 54 8.06 -2.25 -22.86
N GLY A 55 7.59 -3.07 -23.81
CA GLY A 55 7.38 -4.51 -23.61
C GLY A 55 6.25 -4.89 -22.66
N LYS A 56 5.34 -3.96 -22.32
CA LYS A 56 4.22 -4.19 -21.40
C LYS A 56 2.83 -4.05 -22.05
N SER A 57 2.74 -4.39 -23.32
CA SER A 57 1.49 -4.44 -24.07
C SER A 57 1.37 -5.77 -24.76
N ALA A 58 0.18 -6.38 -24.70
CA ALA A 58 -0.19 -7.55 -25.52
C ALA A 58 -1.12 -7.14 -26.66
N SER A 59 -1.24 -5.84 -26.93
CA SER A 59 -2.06 -5.35 -28.05
C SER A 59 -1.31 -5.47 -29.37
N ASP A 60 -2.07 -5.46 -30.45
CA ASP A 60 -1.57 -5.50 -31.83
C ASP A 60 -0.61 -4.35 -32.16
N ILE A 61 -0.71 -3.25 -31.39
CA ILE A 61 0.19 -2.09 -31.53
C ILE A 61 1.10 -2.01 -30.30
N PRO A 62 2.37 -2.45 -30.39
CA PRO A 62 3.33 -2.36 -29.31
C PRO A 62 3.61 -0.91 -28.88
N THR A 63 3.81 -0.71 -27.59
CA THR A 63 4.15 0.62 -27.02
C THR A 63 5.41 1.20 -27.65
N THR A 64 6.38 0.37 -28.01
CA THR A 64 7.60 0.76 -28.71
C THR A 64 7.31 1.37 -30.08
N PHE A 65 6.39 0.76 -30.85
CA PHE A 65 5.95 1.32 -32.13
C PHE A 65 5.33 2.71 -31.96
N ILE A 66 4.39 2.84 -31.00
CA ILE A 66 3.72 4.14 -30.74
C ILE A 66 4.75 5.24 -30.38
N LYS A 67 5.77 4.89 -29.57
CA LYS A 67 6.83 5.84 -29.23
C LYS A 67 7.66 6.27 -30.43
N HIS A 68 8.02 5.35 -31.34
CA HIS A 68 8.76 5.67 -32.56
C HIS A 68 7.91 6.51 -33.52
N ALA A 69 6.62 6.17 -33.63
CA ALA A 69 5.69 6.87 -34.49
C ALA A 69 5.43 8.33 -34.06
N LEU A 70 5.79 8.73 -32.82
CA LEU A 70 5.76 10.14 -32.38
C LEU A 70 6.67 11.06 -33.24
N GLY A 71 7.63 10.50 -33.98
CA GLY A 71 8.43 11.25 -34.96
C GLY A 71 7.63 11.67 -36.20
N SER A 72 6.48 11.06 -36.46
CA SER A 72 5.59 11.42 -37.59
C SER A 72 4.50 12.40 -37.12
N ARG A 73 4.50 13.58 -37.70
CA ARG A 73 3.46 14.59 -37.43
C ARG A 73 2.06 14.10 -37.79
N ALA A 74 1.92 13.40 -38.92
CA ALA A 74 0.65 12.83 -39.35
C ALA A 74 0.11 11.83 -38.32
N PHE A 75 0.95 10.96 -37.75
CA PHE A 75 0.54 10.01 -36.72
C PHE A 75 0.03 10.71 -35.44
N VAL A 76 0.70 11.78 -35.00
CA VAL A 76 0.29 12.54 -33.82
C VAL A 76 -1.07 13.20 -34.06
N ILE A 77 -1.29 13.79 -35.24
CA ILE A 77 -2.57 14.42 -35.61
C ILE A 77 -3.71 13.37 -35.57
N GLU A 78 -3.50 12.19 -36.15
CA GLU A 78 -4.53 11.17 -36.19
C GLU A 78 -4.88 10.60 -34.80
N ILE A 79 -3.91 10.46 -33.90
CA ILE A 79 -4.20 10.08 -32.51
C ILE A 79 -4.98 11.17 -31.76
N VAL A 80 -4.63 12.44 -31.97
CA VAL A 80 -5.39 13.57 -31.37
C VAL A 80 -6.83 13.53 -31.83
N LYS A 81 -7.09 13.42 -33.16
CA LYS A 81 -8.43 13.33 -33.73
C LYS A 81 -9.22 12.12 -33.18
N LEU A 82 -8.57 10.96 -33.03
CA LEU A 82 -9.20 9.79 -32.45
C LEU A 82 -9.72 10.08 -31.03
N TYR A 83 -8.91 10.72 -30.20
CA TYR A 83 -9.33 11.05 -28.85
C TYR A 83 -10.35 12.20 -28.81
N GLU A 84 -10.25 13.19 -29.69
CA GLU A 84 -11.29 14.21 -29.86
C GLU A 84 -12.65 13.57 -30.14
N THR A 85 -12.72 12.66 -31.11
CA THR A 85 -13.95 11.91 -31.44
C THR A 85 -14.48 11.11 -30.24
N ILE A 86 -13.61 10.45 -29.49
CA ILE A 86 -14.02 9.71 -28.28
C ILE A 86 -14.56 10.66 -27.20
N TRP A 87 -13.92 11.83 -27.00
CA TRP A 87 -14.39 12.81 -26.04
C TRP A 87 -15.73 13.45 -26.41
N GLU A 88 -15.96 13.70 -27.70
CA GLU A 88 -17.21 14.25 -28.21
C GLU A 88 -18.36 13.23 -28.13
N THR A 89 -18.12 12.03 -28.64
CA THR A 89 -19.15 11.00 -28.74
C THR A 89 -19.40 10.21 -27.46
N LYS A 90 -18.44 10.23 -26.50
CA LYS A 90 -18.40 9.37 -25.32
C LYS A 90 -18.41 7.86 -25.65
N ARG A 91 -18.10 7.50 -26.88
CA ARG A 91 -18.07 6.12 -27.35
C ARG A 91 -16.62 5.64 -27.44
N ILE A 92 -16.36 4.51 -26.81
CA ILE A 92 -15.05 3.85 -26.84
C ILE A 92 -15.12 2.69 -27.83
N PRO A 93 -14.08 2.48 -28.65
CA PRO A 93 -14.02 1.30 -29.52
C PRO A 93 -14.23 0.02 -28.73
N ARG A 94 -15.13 -0.87 -29.17
CA ARG A 94 -15.47 -2.10 -28.45
C ARG A 94 -14.25 -2.99 -28.21
N GLU A 95 -13.29 -2.99 -29.13
CA GLU A 95 -12.03 -3.73 -29.04
C GLU A 95 -11.19 -3.32 -27.83
N TRP A 96 -11.35 -2.08 -27.34
CA TRP A 96 -10.63 -1.61 -26.16
C TRP A 96 -11.14 -2.21 -24.84
N GLY A 97 -12.37 -2.70 -24.85
CA GLY A 97 -12.94 -3.48 -23.74
C GLY A 97 -12.39 -4.90 -23.66
N HIS A 98 -11.79 -5.40 -24.76
CA HIS A 98 -11.20 -6.73 -24.79
C HIS A 98 -9.80 -6.75 -24.19
N SER A 99 -9.48 -7.81 -23.46
CA SER A 99 -8.18 -8.01 -22.85
C SER A 99 -7.70 -9.45 -23.03
N LYS A 100 -6.38 -9.62 -23.07
CA LYS A 100 -5.73 -10.94 -22.97
C LYS A 100 -5.48 -11.23 -21.49
N LEU A 101 -5.94 -12.39 -21.02
CA LEU A 101 -5.69 -12.83 -19.65
C LEU A 101 -4.34 -13.56 -19.61
N VAL A 102 -3.40 -12.97 -18.86
CA VAL A 102 -2.10 -13.57 -18.57
C VAL A 102 -2.09 -14.04 -17.13
N THR A 103 -1.91 -15.33 -16.93
CA THR A 103 -1.88 -15.93 -15.59
C THR A 103 -0.47 -15.90 -15.01
N LEU A 104 -0.33 -15.35 -13.81
CA LEU A 104 0.92 -15.32 -13.07
C LEU A 104 0.82 -16.20 -11.83
N TRP A 105 1.64 -17.24 -11.76
CA TRP A 105 1.73 -18.08 -10.57
C TRP A 105 2.29 -17.30 -9.38
N LYS A 106 1.61 -17.39 -8.23
CA LYS A 106 1.99 -16.69 -6.98
C LYS A 106 3.22 -17.31 -6.29
N GLY A 107 3.73 -18.43 -6.83
CA GLY A 107 4.90 -19.14 -6.32
C GLY A 107 4.56 -20.28 -5.35
N PRO A 108 5.56 -21.15 -5.03
CA PRO A 108 5.35 -22.38 -4.27
C PRO A 108 4.83 -22.15 -2.83
N ALA A 109 5.13 -20.99 -2.25
CA ALA A 109 4.62 -20.61 -0.92
C ALA A 109 3.10 -20.36 -0.88
N LYS A 110 2.43 -20.25 -2.04
CA LYS A 110 0.98 -20.00 -2.15
C LYS A 110 0.20 -21.21 -2.67
N GLY A 111 0.89 -22.32 -2.95
CA GLY A 111 0.30 -23.58 -3.38
C GLY A 111 0.94 -24.13 -4.65
N LYS A 112 0.39 -25.23 -5.14
CA LYS A 112 0.92 -25.96 -6.32
C LYS A 112 0.60 -25.22 -7.62
N ALA A 113 1.39 -25.45 -8.65
CA ALA A 113 1.21 -24.84 -9.96
C ALA A 113 0.01 -25.42 -10.76
N ASP A 114 -0.54 -26.55 -10.36
CA ASP A 114 -1.73 -27.17 -10.91
C ASP A 114 -3.05 -26.64 -10.35
N ASP A 115 -2.99 -25.85 -9.26
CA ASP A 115 -4.17 -25.21 -8.66
C ASP A 115 -4.39 -23.80 -9.25
N PRO A 116 -5.49 -23.54 -10.00
CA PRO A 116 -5.83 -22.22 -10.55
C PRO A 116 -5.92 -21.10 -9.50
N ASN A 117 -6.27 -21.40 -8.24
CA ASN A 117 -6.37 -20.42 -7.16
C ASN A 117 -4.99 -19.83 -6.77
N THR A 118 -3.92 -20.51 -7.14
CA THR A 118 -2.54 -20.06 -6.91
C THR A 118 -2.04 -19.07 -7.96
N TYR A 119 -2.87 -18.74 -8.95
CA TYR A 119 -2.55 -17.78 -9.99
C TYR A 119 -3.20 -16.42 -9.76
N ARG A 120 -2.61 -15.39 -10.32
CA ARG A 120 -3.19 -14.06 -10.46
C ARG A 120 -3.43 -13.80 -11.94
N GLY A 121 -4.66 -13.46 -12.32
CA GLY A 121 -5.00 -13.10 -13.69
C GLY A 121 -4.70 -11.64 -13.96
N LEU A 122 -3.81 -11.33 -14.92
CA LEU A 122 -3.58 -9.98 -15.39
C LEU A 122 -4.27 -9.78 -16.73
N GLN A 123 -5.11 -8.78 -16.82
CA GLN A 123 -5.80 -8.38 -18.04
C GLN A 123 -4.94 -7.33 -18.77
N ILE A 124 -4.48 -7.68 -19.96
CA ILE A 124 -3.66 -6.80 -20.79
C ILE A 124 -4.48 -6.38 -22.00
N GLY A 125 -4.86 -5.09 -22.04
CA GLY A 125 -5.66 -4.51 -23.10
C GLY A 125 -4.86 -3.66 -24.11
N SER A 126 -5.59 -2.91 -24.95
CA SER A 126 -5.07 -2.04 -25.98
C SER A 126 -4.12 -0.96 -25.44
N SER A 127 -3.02 -0.70 -26.14
CA SER A 127 -2.07 0.37 -25.83
C SER A 127 -2.68 1.75 -25.98
N LEU A 128 -3.52 1.97 -26.97
CA LEU A 128 -4.22 3.26 -27.19
C LEU A 128 -5.24 3.50 -26.07
N CYS A 129 -6.04 2.50 -25.70
CA CYS A 129 -6.92 2.59 -24.55
C CYS A 129 -6.14 2.98 -23.28
N LYS A 130 -5.00 2.34 -23.05
CA LYS A 130 -4.15 2.63 -21.88
C LYS A 130 -3.66 4.07 -21.85
N ILE A 131 -3.28 4.66 -23.00
CA ILE A 131 -2.86 6.06 -23.09
C ILE A 131 -4.03 6.96 -22.69
N MET A 132 -5.22 6.76 -23.27
CA MET A 132 -6.42 7.52 -22.93
C MET A 132 -6.72 7.49 -21.43
N ILE A 133 -6.75 6.28 -20.85
CA ILE A 133 -7.04 6.09 -19.43
C ILE A 133 -5.98 6.77 -18.54
N ILE A 134 -4.70 6.74 -18.91
CA ILE A 134 -3.65 7.43 -18.15
C ILE A 134 -3.87 8.96 -18.19
N VAL A 135 -4.30 9.53 -19.32
CA VAL A 135 -4.69 10.95 -19.41
C VAL A 135 -5.81 11.24 -18.41
N VAL A 136 -6.89 10.46 -18.46
CA VAL A 136 -8.06 10.62 -17.57
C VAL A 136 -7.64 10.53 -16.09
N ILE A 137 -6.87 9.50 -15.72
CA ILE A 137 -6.42 9.31 -14.33
C ILE A 137 -5.52 10.45 -13.87
N ASN A 138 -4.60 10.92 -14.70
CA ASN A 138 -3.71 12.03 -14.35
C ASN A 138 -4.50 13.30 -14.03
N ARG A 139 -5.58 13.56 -14.77
CA ARG A 139 -6.47 14.70 -14.55
C ARG A 139 -7.33 14.52 -13.29
N LEU A 140 -7.82 13.30 -13.03
CA LEU A 140 -8.63 13.00 -11.83
C LEU A 140 -7.79 12.87 -10.56
N LYS A 141 -6.46 12.79 -10.68
CA LYS A 141 -5.59 12.42 -9.56
C LYS A 141 -5.72 13.33 -8.34
N GLU A 142 -5.74 14.64 -8.55
CA GLU A 142 -5.83 15.61 -7.45
C GLU A 142 -7.20 15.53 -6.76
N TRP A 143 -8.27 15.46 -7.55
CA TRP A 143 -9.61 15.25 -7.05
C TRP A 143 -9.71 13.93 -6.26
N TYR A 144 -9.27 12.83 -6.83
CA TYR A 144 -9.27 11.51 -6.21
C TYR A 144 -8.57 11.48 -4.85
N GLU A 145 -7.39 12.09 -4.74
CA GLU A 145 -6.65 12.14 -3.48
C GLU A 145 -7.40 12.89 -2.36
N LYS A 146 -8.18 13.90 -2.70
CA LYS A 146 -9.00 14.67 -1.76
C LYS A 146 -10.27 13.92 -1.31
N GLN A 147 -10.77 12.99 -2.13
CA GLN A 147 -11.99 12.23 -1.86
C GLN A 147 -11.79 11.12 -0.83
N LEU A 148 -10.62 10.52 -0.77
CA LEU A 148 -10.38 9.33 0.01
C LEU A 148 -10.12 9.63 1.49
N LEU A 149 -10.67 8.76 2.34
CA LEU A 149 -10.32 8.71 3.77
C LEU A 149 -8.81 8.52 3.95
N ASP A 150 -8.26 9.12 5.02
CA ASP A 150 -6.81 9.04 5.31
C ASP A 150 -6.37 7.63 5.73
N GLN A 151 -7.30 6.78 6.12
CA GLN A 151 -7.10 5.40 6.50
C GLN A 151 -6.57 4.52 5.34
N GLN A 152 -6.94 4.80 4.09
CA GLN A 152 -6.44 4.05 2.92
C GLN A 152 -5.03 4.51 2.55
N GLN A 153 -4.05 3.60 2.62
CA GLN A 153 -2.64 3.86 2.30
C GLN A 153 -2.21 3.27 0.95
N GLY A 154 -2.96 2.29 0.43
CA GLY A 154 -2.65 1.62 -0.85
C GLY A 154 -2.96 2.46 -2.07
N PHE A 155 -2.13 2.37 -3.12
CA PHE A 155 -2.34 2.99 -4.43
C PHE A 155 -2.52 4.52 -4.41
N ARG A 156 -2.02 5.19 -3.39
CA ARG A 156 -2.12 6.65 -3.24
C ARG A 156 -0.76 7.34 -3.39
N SER A 157 -0.80 8.60 -3.81
CA SER A 157 0.41 9.42 -3.94
C SER A 157 1.06 9.67 -2.59
N ALA A 158 2.39 9.58 -2.54
CA ALA A 158 3.19 9.79 -1.33
C ALA A 158 2.78 8.94 -0.12
N ARG A 159 2.17 7.77 -0.37
CA ARG A 159 1.84 6.74 0.62
C ARG A 159 2.37 5.39 0.18
N GLY A 160 2.57 4.48 1.13
CA GLY A 160 3.08 3.15 0.85
C GLY A 160 2.87 2.17 1.98
N THR A 161 3.38 0.94 1.81
CA THR A 161 3.32 -0.09 2.85
C THR A 161 3.97 0.37 4.15
N ALA A 162 4.97 1.25 4.08
CA ALA A 162 5.62 1.81 5.26
C ALA A 162 4.67 2.62 6.14
N ASP A 163 3.73 3.38 5.56
CA ASP A 163 2.73 4.12 6.32
C ASP A 163 1.80 3.17 7.09
N GLY A 164 1.27 2.13 6.43
CA GLY A 164 0.43 1.12 7.07
C GLY A 164 1.16 0.34 8.17
N ILE A 165 2.40 -0.08 7.91
CA ILE A 165 3.25 -0.76 8.91
C ILE A 165 3.55 0.18 10.09
N PHE A 166 3.82 1.45 9.83
CA PHE A 166 4.04 2.45 10.87
C PHE A 166 2.80 2.63 11.75
N ILE A 167 1.59 2.68 11.16
CA ILE A 167 0.34 2.76 11.91
C ILE A 167 0.20 1.54 12.83
N ALA A 168 0.33 0.32 12.31
CA ALA A 168 0.19 -0.90 13.10
C ALA A 168 1.20 -0.97 14.26
N LYS A 169 2.48 -0.67 13.99
CA LYS A 169 3.53 -0.63 15.02
C LYS A 169 3.33 0.51 16.02
N SER A 170 2.81 1.66 15.60
CA SER A 170 2.50 2.76 16.50
C SER A 170 1.38 2.41 17.47
N VAL A 171 0.31 1.75 17.00
CA VAL A 171 -0.75 1.21 17.87
C VAL A 171 -0.13 0.31 18.93
N GLN A 172 0.65 -0.66 18.53
CA GLN A 172 1.31 -1.61 19.42
C GLN A 172 2.19 -0.92 20.46
N GLN A 173 3.03 0.05 20.04
CA GLN A 173 3.91 0.79 20.93
C GLN A 173 3.14 1.69 21.93
N ILE A 174 2.15 2.42 21.43
CA ILE A 174 1.38 3.38 22.25
C ILE A 174 0.56 2.63 23.27
N THR A 175 -0.19 1.61 22.87
CA THR A 175 -1.06 0.84 23.77
C THR A 175 -0.26 0.03 24.79
N ASN A 176 0.91 -0.47 24.42
CA ASN A 176 1.84 -1.11 25.37
C ASN A 176 2.32 -0.13 26.44
N LYS A 177 2.70 1.10 26.05
CA LYS A 177 3.10 2.13 27.02
C LYS A 177 1.96 2.54 27.94
N MET A 178 0.75 2.62 27.42
CA MET A 178 -0.46 2.92 28.19
C MET A 178 -0.91 1.73 29.06
N LYS A 179 -0.37 0.53 28.82
CA LYS A 179 -0.87 -0.76 29.35
C LYS A 179 -2.36 -0.95 29.09
N LYS A 180 -2.83 -0.49 27.95
CA LYS A 180 -4.24 -0.52 27.57
C LYS A 180 -4.52 -1.77 26.73
N PRO A 181 -5.46 -2.65 27.16
CA PRO A 181 -5.96 -3.73 26.31
C PRO A 181 -6.46 -3.14 24.99
N THR A 182 -6.12 -3.77 23.89
CA THR A 182 -6.50 -3.33 22.56
C THR A 182 -6.67 -4.53 21.65
N PHE A 183 -7.70 -4.52 20.82
CA PHE A 183 -8.12 -5.65 20.02
C PHE A 183 -7.96 -5.32 18.54
N LEU A 184 -7.17 -6.13 17.85
CA LEU A 184 -6.87 -5.97 16.43
C LEU A 184 -7.62 -7.02 15.61
N LEU A 185 -8.15 -6.61 14.46
CA LEU A 185 -8.70 -7.49 13.45
C LEU A 185 -7.96 -7.25 12.14
N PHE A 186 -7.24 -8.27 11.68
CA PHE A 186 -6.60 -8.30 10.37
C PHE A 186 -7.52 -9.02 9.38
N VAL A 187 -7.99 -8.30 8.37
CA VAL A 187 -8.95 -8.80 7.38
C VAL A 187 -8.27 -9.03 6.04
N ASP A 188 -8.45 -10.24 5.50
CA ASP A 188 -8.05 -10.60 4.13
C ASP A 188 -9.32 -10.79 3.28
N LEU A 189 -9.37 -10.20 2.10
CA LEU A 189 -10.49 -10.32 1.19
C LEU A 189 -10.24 -11.36 0.12
N THR A 190 -11.30 -12.06 -0.30
CA THR A 190 -11.25 -13.01 -1.40
C THR A 190 -11.43 -12.26 -2.72
N ALA A 191 -10.45 -12.33 -3.62
CA ALA A 191 -10.53 -11.79 -4.99
C ALA A 191 -11.15 -10.37 -5.06
N ALA A 192 -10.70 -9.46 -4.19
CA ALA A 192 -11.35 -8.17 -3.92
C ALA A 192 -11.56 -7.30 -5.18
N PHE A 193 -10.59 -7.30 -6.11
CA PHE A 193 -10.71 -6.58 -7.39
C PHE A 193 -11.76 -7.18 -8.32
N ASP A 194 -11.92 -8.50 -8.30
CA ASP A 194 -12.81 -9.23 -9.20
C ASP A 194 -14.29 -9.18 -8.73
N HIS A 195 -14.51 -8.78 -7.46
CA HIS A 195 -15.84 -8.70 -6.85
C HIS A 195 -16.41 -7.28 -6.74
N VAL A 196 -15.72 -6.27 -7.25
CA VAL A 196 -16.25 -4.90 -7.26
C VAL A 196 -17.53 -4.82 -8.05
N GLU A 197 -18.64 -4.41 -7.41
CA GLU A 197 -19.91 -4.20 -8.09
C GLU A 197 -19.90 -2.88 -8.84
N ARG A 198 -19.93 -2.94 -10.18
CA ARG A 198 -19.76 -1.78 -11.06
C ARG A 198 -20.90 -0.77 -10.95
N SER A 199 -22.12 -1.24 -10.78
CA SER A 199 -23.30 -0.37 -10.64
C SER A 199 -23.15 0.54 -9.42
N TRP A 200 -22.80 -0.01 -8.28
CA TRP A 200 -22.54 0.75 -7.06
C TRP A 200 -21.28 1.61 -7.15
N LEU A 201 -20.22 1.10 -7.75
CA LEU A 201 -19.00 1.86 -7.98
C LEU A 201 -19.30 3.17 -8.74
N PHE A 202 -19.90 3.07 -9.92
CA PHE A 202 -20.14 4.25 -10.76
C PHE A 202 -21.25 5.14 -10.18
N LYS A 203 -22.29 4.58 -9.55
CA LYS A 203 -23.30 5.37 -8.82
C LYS A 203 -22.66 6.19 -7.70
N SER A 204 -21.77 5.59 -6.89
CA SER A 204 -21.07 6.27 -5.81
C SER A 204 -20.10 7.36 -6.32
N ILE A 205 -19.41 7.11 -7.43
CA ILE A 205 -18.52 8.08 -8.03
C ILE A 205 -19.29 9.27 -8.59
N LYS A 206 -20.34 9.04 -9.37
CA LYS A 206 -21.19 10.10 -9.97
C LYS A 206 -21.77 11.03 -8.90
N LYS A 207 -22.19 10.50 -7.76
CA LYS A 207 -22.67 11.31 -6.64
C LYS A 207 -21.60 12.21 -5.99
N ARG A 208 -20.32 11.88 -6.16
CA ARG A 208 -19.19 12.71 -5.68
C ARG A 208 -18.85 13.85 -6.63
N PHE A 209 -19.30 13.79 -7.88
CA PHE A 209 -19.13 14.85 -8.87
C PHE A 209 -20.41 15.68 -8.95
N THR A 210 -20.33 16.92 -8.53
CA THR A 210 -21.49 17.84 -8.54
C THR A 210 -21.60 18.67 -9.82
N ASN A 211 -20.53 18.71 -10.64
CA ASN A 211 -20.49 19.47 -11.89
C ASN A 211 -20.55 18.54 -13.10
N ASP A 212 -21.41 18.83 -14.07
CA ASP A 212 -21.58 18.04 -15.30
C ASP A 212 -20.29 17.93 -16.12
N SER A 213 -19.45 18.96 -16.11
CA SER A 213 -18.16 18.96 -16.80
C SER A 213 -17.18 17.92 -16.24
N ASP A 214 -17.17 17.71 -14.93
CA ASP A 214 -16.30 16.71 -14.28
C ASP A 214 -16.80 15.28 -14.54
N GLN A 215 -18.10 15.08 -14.74
CA GLN A 215 -18.69 13.78 -15.05
C GLN A 215 -18.19 13.21 -16.39
N THR A 216 -17.78 14.05 -17.33
CA THR A 216 -17.26 13.60 -18.64
C THR A 216 -16.11 12.60 -18.52
N LEU A 217 -15.15 12.83 -17.63
CA LEU A 217 -14.00 11.92 -17.46
C LEU A 217 -14.42 10.58 -16.85
N ILE A 218 -15.42 10.58 -15.99
CA ILE A 218 -15.97 9.34 -15.40
C ILE A 218 -16.81 8.60 -16.42
N GLN A 219 -17.58 9.29 -17.26
CA GLN A 219 -18.34 8.67 -18.35
C GLN A 219 -17.43 7.91 -19.32
N LEU A 220 -16.23 8.44 -19.62
CA LEU A 220 -15.24 7.76 -20.47
C LEU A 220 -14.72 6.47 -19.81
N ILE A 221 -14.51 6.47 -18.47
CA ILE A 221 -14.13 5.25 -17.76
C ILE A 221 -15.29 4.27 -17.75
N GLU A 222 -16.51 4.72 -17.46
CA GLU A 222 -17.72 3.88 -17.42
C GLU A 222 -17.99 3.22 -18.77
N ALA A 223 -17.90 3.98 -19.87
CA ALA A 223 -18.06 3.46 -21.23
C ALA A 223 -17.05 2.35 -21.56
N LEU A 224 -15.84 2.39 -20.99
CA LEU A 224 -14.88 1.31 -21.14
C LEU A 224 -15.33 0.02 -20.44
N TYR A 225 -16.11 0.12 -19.36
CA TYR A 225 -16.61 -1.02 -18.60
C TYR A 225 -17.95 -1.57 -19.13
N GLU A 226 -18.58 -0.90 -20.10
CA GLU A 226 -19.83 -1.34 -20.70
C GLU A 226 -19.68 -2.67 -21.47
N TYR A 227 -18.56 -2.84 -22.19
CA TYR A 227 -18.28 -4.03 -23.00
C TYR A 227 -16.91 -4.62 -22.65
N THR A 228 -16.77 -5.21 -21.47
CA THR A 228 -15.50 -5.82 -21.07
C THR A 228 -15.53 -7.33 -21.25
N SER A 229 -14.48 -7.85 -21.90
CA SER A 229 -14.28 -9.30 -22.02
C SER A 229 -12.81 -9.65 -21.94
N THR A 230 -12.52 -10.91 -21.67
CA THR A 230 -11.16 -11.43 -21.64
C THR A 230 -11.07 -12.81 -22.28
N ALA A 231 -9.88 -13.17 -22.76
CA ALA A 231 -9.59 -14.48 -23.32
C ALA A 231 -8.24 -15.00 -22.80
N LEU A 232 -8.17 -16.32 -22.55
CA LEU A 232 -6.92 -16.99 -22.14
C LEU A 232 -5.97 -17.18 -23.32
N SER A 233 -6.51 -17.36 -24.52
CA SER A 233 -5.76 -17.56 -25.75
C SER A 233 -6.25 -16.60 -26.83
N GLU A 234 -5.62 -16.63 -28.00
CA GLU A 234 -6.03 -15.84 -29.17
C GLU A 234 -7.21 -16.47 -29.93
N THR A 235 -7.71 -17.63 -29.46
CA THR A 235 -8.85 -18.30 -30.09
C THR A 235 -10.16 -17.64 -29.69
N PRO A 236 -11.09 -17.37 -30.64
CA PRO A 236 -12.37 -16.71 -30.36
C PRO A 236 -13.25 -17.46 -29.36
N ASN A 237 -13.11 -18.78 -29.26
CA ASN A 237 -13.94 -19.65 -28.42
C ASN A 237 -13.59 -19.57 -26.92
N ASP A 238 -12.45 -18.98 -26.54
CA ASP A 238 -12.03 -18.82 -25.13
C ASP A 238 -12.40 -17.46 -24.53
N LYS A 239 -13.19 -16.67 -25.27
CA LYS A 239 -13.62 -15.34 -24.86
C LYS A 239 -14.82 -15.42 -23.93
N PHE A 240 -14.76 -14.71 -22.82
CA PHE A 240 -15.86 -14.57 -21.87
C PHE A 240 -16.03 -13.12 -21.41
N ASP A 241 -17.28 -12.73 -21.19
CA ASP A 241 -17.62 -11.39 -20.76
C ASP A 241 -17.40 -11.21 -19.25
N LEU A 242 -17.00 -10.01 -18.86
CA LEU A 242 -16.77 -9.61 -17.49
C LEU A 242 -17.84 -8.58 -17.09
N THR A 243 -18.80 -8.99 -16.28
CA THR A 243 -19.91 -8.14 -15.84
C THR A 243 -19.63 -7.46 -14.50
N VAL A 244 -18.71 -8.00 -13.71
CA VAL A 244 -18.29 -7.50 -12.39
C VAL A 244 -16.80 -7.31 -12.32
N GLY A 245 -16.34 -6.63 -11.29
CA GLY A 245 -14.93 -6.41 -11.01
C GLY A 245 -14.29 -5.26 -11.80
N VAL A 246 -13.12 -4.85 -11.34
CA VAL A 246 -12.23 -3.93 -12.05
C VAL A 246 -11.08 -4.69 -12.67
N ARG A 247 -10.59 -4.24 -13.83
CA ARG A 247 -9.61 -4.97 -14.64
C ARG A 247 -8.27 -5.10 -13.92
N GLN A 248 -7.86 -6.31 -13.53
CA GLN A 248 -6.54 -6.53 -12.94
C GLN A 248 -5.43 -6.25 -13.96
N GLY A 249 -4.76 -5.08 -13.85
CA GLY A 249 -3.74 -4.61 -14.79
C GLY A 249 -4.12 -3.32 -15.52
N GLY A 250 -5.39 -2.89 -15.44
CA GLY A 250 -5.84 -1.59 -15.90
C GLY A 250 -5.24 -0.46 -15.04
N PRO A 251 -4.74 0.63 -15.63
CA PRO A 251 -4.20 1.75 -14.85
C PRO A 251 -5.26 2.46 -13.98
N GLU A 252 -6.54 2.37 -14.35
CA GLU A 252 -7.69 2.92 -13.62
C GLU A 252 -8.08 2.08 -12.39
N SER A 253 -7.81 0.78 -12.42
CA SER A 253 -8.36 -0.17 -11.47
C SER A 253 -7.97 0.10 -10.01
N PRO A 254 -6.74 0.49 -9.69
CA PRO A 254 -6.39 0.86 -8.32
C PRO A 254 -7.17 2.07 -7.79
N MET A 255 -7.43 3.06 -8.65
CA MET A 255 -8.23 4.25 -8.31
C MET A 255 -9.69 3.87 -8.07
N LEU A 256 -10.28 3.10 -8.97
CA LEU A 256 -11.67 2.65 -8.88
C LEU A 256 -11.89 1.77 -7.65
N TYR A 257 -10.98 0.83 -7.40
CA TYR A 257 -11.03 -0.02 -6.22
C TYR A 257 -10.99 0.78 -4.92
N ASN A 258 -10.08 1.75 -4.81
CA ASN A 258 -10.00 2.59 -3.61
C ASN A 258 -11.26 3.45 -3.42
N LEU A 259 -11.86 3.97 -4.49
CA LEU A 259 -13.13 4.71 -4.40
C LEU A 259 -14.27 3.81 -3.94
N TYR A 260 -14.29 2.55 -4.38
CA TYR A 260 -15.25 1.55 -3.94
C TYR A 260 -15.07 1.17 -2.48
N MET A 261 -13.84 0.87 -2.06
CA MET A 261 -13.53 0.57 -0.66
C MET A 261 -13.82 1.75 0.27
N ASP A 262 -13.48 2.97 -0.15
CA ASP A 262 -13.82 4.18 0.62
C ASP A 262 -15.33 4.32 0.81
N PHE A 263 -16.11 4.04 -0.23
CA PHE A 263 -17.56 4.03 -0.17
C PHE A 263 -18.08 2.98 0.84
N VAL A 264 -17.65 1.74 0.72
CA VAL A 264 -18.10 0.64 1.58
C VAL A 264 -17.66 0.88 3.04
N MET A 265 -16.43 1.33 3.26
CA MET A 265 -15.93 1.60 4.62
C MET A 265 -16.62 2.78 5.30
N ARG A 266 -17.07 3.80 4.56
CA ARG A 266 -17.89 4.87 5.14
C ARG A 266 -19.23 4.35 5.65
N ILE A 267 -19.86 3.45 4.90
CA ILE A 267 -21.11 2.79 5.34
C ILE A 267 -20.86 1.97 6.61
N TYR A 268 -19.81 1.14 6.59
CA TYR A 268 -19.41 0.38 7.77
C TYR A 268 -19.21 1.26 9.00
N MET A 269 -18.49 2.38 8.85
CA MET A 269 -18.21 3.30 9.96
C MET A 269 -19.48 3.98 10.50
N ASN A 270 -20.43 4.33 9.63
CA ASN A 270 -21.72 4.88 10.06
C ASN A 270 -22.52 3.86 10.87
N LEU A 271 -22.62 2.62 10.39
CA LEU A 271 -23.29 1.54 11.13
C LEU A 271 -22.60 1.26 12.48
N CYS A 272 -21.27 1.27 12.53
CA CYS A 272 -20.54 1.16 13.79
C CYS A 272 -20.86 2.30 14.77
N LYS A 273 -20.95 3.53 14.28
CA LYS A 273 -21.29 4.69 15.08
C LYS A 273 -22.72 4.58 15.65
N GLU A 274 -23.69 4.16 14.84
CA GLU A 274 -25.08 3.91 15.26
C GLU A 274 -25.19 2.83 16.34
N LYS A 275 -24.35 1.78 16.24
CA LYS A 275 -24.29 0.68 17.22
C LYS A 275 -23.41 0.97 18.43
N GLY A 276 -22.77 2.15 18.49
CA GLY A 276 -21.92 2.53 19.63
C GLY A 276 -20.60 1.74 19.72
N ILE A 277 -20.06 1.27 18.61
CA ILE A 277 -18.78 0.53 18.57
C ILE A 277 -17.63 1.43 19.00
N ASN A 278 -16.82 0.95 19.94
CA ASN A 278 -15.67 1.68 20.49
C ASN A 278 -14.39 1.34 19.73
N PHE A 279 -13.80 2.35 19.09
CA PHE A 279 -12.48 2.29 18.47
C PHE A 279 -11.41 2.92 19.35
N LEU A 280 -10.15 2.65 19.08
CA LEU A 280 -9.03 3.18 19.86
C LEU A 280 -8.95 4.70 19.77
N ASN A 281 -9.09 5.38 20.92
CA ASN A 281 -8.96 6.83 21.02
C ASN A 281 -7.60 7.21 21.60
N LEU A 282 -6.88 8.08 20.90
CA LEU A 282 -5.55 8.56 21.22
C LEU A 282 -5.51 10.10 21.22
N LYS A 283 -4.59 10.67 22.02
CA LYS A 283 -4.32 12.12 22.03
C LYS A 283 -3.04 12.42 21.23
N TYR A 284 -3.01 13.58 20.59
CA TYR A 284 -1.82 14.03 19.86
C TYR A 284 -1.51 15.51 20.14
N LYS A 285 -0.20 15.85 19.98
CA LYS A 285 0.31 17.21 20.11
C LYS A 285 1.32 17.48 19.00
N ILE A 286 0.88 18.13 17.92
CA ILE A 286 1.73 18.43 16.76
C ILE A 286 2.37 19.81 16.99
N PRO A 287 3.71 19.95 16.97
CA PRO A 287 4.38 21.24 16.97
C PRO A 287 3.94 22.08 15.77
N GLN A 288 3.65 23.35 15.98
CA GLN A 288 3.44 24.28 14.87
C GLN A 288 4.71 25.09 14.64
N LEU A 289 5.08 25.26 13.36
CA LEU A 289 6.03 26.30 12.99
C LEU A 289 5.48 27.61 13.55
N ALA A 290 6.33 28.33 14.27
CA ALA A 290 5.97 29.58 14.96
C ALA A 290 5.03 30.43 14.11
N SER A 291 3.73 30.20 14.27
CA SER A 291 2.74 31.21 13.98
C SER A 291 2.91 32.24 15.08
N SER A 292 2.65 33.49 14.80
CA SER A 292 2.67 34.62 15.74
C SER A 292 1.93 34.34 17.07
N THR A 293 1.29 33.20 17.23
CA THR A 293 0.47 32.81 18.39
C THR A 293 1.03 31.63 19.21
N GLY A 294 2.12 30.98 18.80
CA GLY A 294 2.76 29.88 19.57
C GLY A 294 1.87 28.65 19.88
N LYS A 295 0.70 28.53 19.26
CA LYS A 295 -0.26 27.46 19.56
C LYS A 295 0.11 26.15 18.92
N THR A 296 0.21 25.10 19.73
CA THR A 296 0.40 23.71 19.31
C THR A 296 -0.94 23.10 18.88
N ALA A 297 -0.98 22.38 17.76
CA ALA A 297 -2.17 21.63 17.38
C ALA A 297 -2.34 20.41 18.28
N MET A 298 -3.37 20.43 19.12
CA MET A 298 -3.72 19.36 20.04
C MET A 298 -5.10 18.80 19.68
N GLY A 299 -5.29 17.48 19.86
CA GLY A 299 -6.59 16.88 19.60
C GLY A 299 -6.66 15.41 19.95
N LYS A 300 -7.81 14.81 19.61
CA LYS A 300 -8.06 13.39 19.72
C LYS A 300 -8.00 12.77 18.32
N LEU A 301 -7.44 11.58 18.23
CA LEU A 301 -7.43 10.72 17.05
C LEU A 301 -8.22 9.46 17.42
N THR A 302 -9.32 9.21 16.75
CA THR A 302 -9.96 7.90 16.76
C THR A 302 -9.32 7.09 15.65
N LEU A 303 -8.67 5.98 16.01
CA LEU A 303 -8.10 5.05 15.07
C LEU A 303 -9.02 3.84 14.97
N ASP A 304 -9.77 3.81 13.91
CA ASP A 304 -10.79 2.83 13.59
C ASP A 304 -10.24 1.72 12.69
N TRP A 305 -9.68 2.09 11.55
CA TRP A 305 -9.07 1.16 10.61
C TRP A 305 -7.88 1.79 9.85
N CYS A 306 -7.11 0.92 9.23
CA CYS A 306 -6.07 1.26 8.28
C CYS A 306 -6.08 0.22 7.16
N GLY A 307 -6.09 0.64 5.90
CA GLY A 307 -6.10 -0.25 4.74
C GLY A 307 -4.91 -0.03 3.82
N TYR A 308 -4.42 -1.09 3.23
CA TYR A 308 -3.53 -1.05 2.08
C TYR A 308 -4.13 -1.89 0.96
N ALA A 309 -4.92 -1.25 0.12
CA ALA A 309 -5.81 -1.91 -0.83
C ALA A 309 -6.82 -2.83 -0.11
N ASP A 310 -6.69 -4.14 -0.27
CA ASP A 310 -7.51 -5.19 0.31
C ASP A 310 -7.04 -5.69 1.69
N ASP A 311 -5.81 -5.39 2.08
CA ASP A 311 -5.29 -5.72 3.41
C ASP A 311 -5.77 -4.69 4.45
N LEU A 312 -6.74 -5.04 5.30
CA LEU A 312 -7.30 -4.13 6.31
C LEU A 312 -6.85 -4.52 7.72
N LEU A 313 -6.60 -3.50 8.53
CA LEU A 313 -6.41 -3.58 9.97
C LEU A 313 -7.46 -2.72 10.65
N LEU A 314 -8.30 -3.30 11.51
CA LEU A 314 -9.25 -2.58 12.38
C LEU A 314 -8.76 -2.64 13.81
N VAL A 315 -9.05 -1.57 14.60
CA VAL A 315 -8.51 -1.39 15.95
C VAL A 315 -9.62 -1.05 16.92
N PHE A 316 -9.96 -1.96 17.82
CA PHE A 316 -11.05 -1.81 18.77
C PHE A 316 -10.54 -1.61 20.19
N ASP A 317 -11.32 -0.91 21.00
CA ASP A 317 -11.00 -0.57 22.38
C ASP A 317 -11.38 -1.67 23.38
N ASP A 318 -12.37 -2.49 23.03
CA ASP A 318 -12.88 -3.59 23.83
C ASP A 318 -13.29 -4.80 22.98
N ILE A 319 -13.44 -5.97 23.63
CA ILE A 319 -13.73 -7.24 22.97
C ILE A 319 -15.16 -7.28 22.39
N GLU A 320 -16.11 -6.63 23.02
CA GLU A 320 -17.49 -6.63 22.57
C GLU A 320 -17.62 -5.79 21.30
N SER A 321 -16.97 -4.63 21.26
CA SER A 321 -16.84 -3.81 20.06
C SER A 321 -16.14 -4.57 18.91
N LEU A 322 -15.13 -5.41 19.20
CA LEU A 322 -14.53 -6.28 18.18
C LEU A 322 -15.56 -7.26 17.61
N ARG A 323 -16.31 -7.98 18.47
CA ARG A 323 -17.28 -9.00 18.04
C ARG A 323 -18.39 -8.39 17.18
N GLN A 324 -19.04 -7.37 17.67
CA GLN A 324 -20.09 -6.67 16.93
C GLN A 324 -19.54 -6.00 15.65
N GLY A 325 -18.32 -5.45 15.72
CA GLY A 325 -17.66 -4.87 14.56
C GLY A 325 -17.36 -5.88 13.45
N ILE A 326 -17.06 -7.14 13.78
CA ILE A 326 -16.91 -8.22 12.80
C ILE A 326 -18.24 -8.53 12.10
N GLU A 327 -19.33 -8.62 12.85
CA GLU A 327 -20.67 -8.90 12.31
C GLU A 327 -21.12 -7.79 11.35
N ILE A 328 -21.01 -6.53 11.77
CA ILE A 328 -21.35 -5.36 10.95
C ILE A 328 -20.49 -5.33 9.68
N LEU A 329 -19.18 -5.67 9.81
CA LEU A 329 -18.26 -5.67 8.67
C LEU A 329 -18.65 -6.74 7.65
N ASP A 330 -18.93 -7.95 8.11
CA ASP A 330 -19.35 -9.06 7.21
C ASP A 330 -20.66 -8.76 6.51
N GLU A 331 -21.65 -8.25 7.25
CA GLU A 331 -22.93 -7.85 6.68
C GLU A 331 -22.75 -6.75 5.63
N THR A 332 -22.00 -5.71 5.95
CA THR A 332 -21.71 -4.60 5.03
C THR A 332 -21.00 -5.11 3.78
N PHE A 333 -19.94 -5.90 3.93
CA PHE A 333 -19.18 -6.39 2.79
C PHE A 333 -19.98 -7.30 1.88
N ARG A 334 -20.79 -8.19 2.44
CA ARG A 334 -21.68 -9.07 1.66
C ARG A 334 -22.70 -8.28 0.82
N ARG A 335 -23.29 -7.22 1.39
CA ARG A 335 -24.23 -6.35 0.67
C ARG A 335 -23.59 -5.71 -0.56
N TYR A 336 -22.30 -5.42 -0.49
CA TYR A 336 -21.52 -4.85 -1.59
C TYR A 336 -20.61 -5.87 -2.29
N ARG A 337 -21.01 -7.15 -2.31
CA ARG A 337 -20.30 -8.27 -2.99
C ARG A 337 -18.84 -8.48 -2.60
N LEU A 338 -18.38 -7.87 -1.52
CA LEU A 338 -17.06 -8.19 -0.95
C LEU A 338 -17.17 -9.40 -0.02
N SER A 339 -16.17 -10.26 -0.02
CA SER A 339 -16.15 -11.47 0.80
C SER A 339 -14.91 -11.53 1.66
N ILE A 340 -15.12 -11.64 2.98
CA ILE A 340 -14.03 -11.83 3.94
C ILE A 340 -13.57 -13.29 3.89
N ASN A 341 -12.26 -13.50 3.80
CA ASN A 341 -11.64 -14.82 3.86
C ASN A 341 -11.45 -15.26 5.33
N SER A 342 -12.34 -16.10 5.86
CA SER A 342 -12.31 -16.53 7.26
C SER A 342 -11.03 -17.28 7.65
N SER A 343 -10.38 -18.00 6.73
CA SER A 343 -9.17 -18.76 7.04
C SER A 343 -7.93 -17.89 7.20
N LYS A 344 -7.90 -16.72 6.55
CA LYS A 344 -6.77 -15.78 6.61
C LYS A 344 -7.02 -14.58 7.52
N THR A 345 -8.28 -14.24 7.78
CA THR A 345 -8.67 -13.21 8.74
C THR A 345 -8.33 -13.67 10.15
N LYS A 346 -7.66 -12.83 10.93
CA LYS A 346 -7.14 -13.15 12.25
C LYS A 346 -7.41 -12.02 13.22
N THR A 347 -7.53 -12.37 14.50
CA THR A 347 -7.56 -11.41 15.60
C THR A 347 -6.25 -11.43 16.38
N MET A 348 -5.97 -10.36 17.11
CA MET A 348 -4.85 -10.26 18.03
C MET A 348 -5.22 -9.36 19.21
N ILE A 349 -4.87 -9.79 20.43
CA ILE A 349 -5.05 -8.97 21.63
C ILE A 349 -3.69 -8.42 22.06
N LEU A 350 -3.65 -7.12 22.31
CA LEU A 350 -2.48 -6.44 22.84
C LEU A 350 -2.70 -6.08 24.32
N ASN A 351 -1.66 -6.26 25.16
CA ASN A 351 -1.57 -5.72 26.53
C ASN A 351 -2.63 -6.20 27.51
N GLN A 352 -3.33 -7.29 27.26
CA GLN A 352 -4.24 -7.90 28.24
C GLN A 352 -3.48 -8.89 29.10
N GLN A 353 -3.66 -8.80 30.41
CA GLN A 353 -3.26 -9.83 31.38
C GLN A 353 -4.39 -10.85 31.47
N TYR A 354 -4.07 -12.13 31.49
CA TYR A 354 -5.01 -13.23 31.63
C TYR A 354 -4.81 -13.87 32.98
N ASP A 355 -5.87 -14.08 33.72
CA ASP A 355 -5.84 -14.64 35.09
C ASP A 355 -5.18 -16.02 35.16
N ASN A 356 -5.30 -16.80 34.08
CA ASN A 356 -4.69 -18.16 33.98
C ASN A 356 -3.39 -18.15 33.16
N GLY A 357 -2.84 -16.99 32.74
CA GLY A 357 -1.62 -16.91 31.94
C GLY A 357 -1.75 -17.41 30.49
N GLU A 358 -2.91 -17.91 30.07
CA GLU A 358 -3.13 -18.44 28.73
C GLU A 358 -3.72 -17.41 27.78
N TYR A 359 -3.08 -17.24 26.63
CA TYR A 359 -3.57 -16.39 25.54
C TYR A 359 -4.71 -17.10 24.82
N PRO A 360 -5.93 -16.51 24.74
CA PRO A 360 -7.07 -17.20 24.15
C PRO A 360 -6.84 -17.50 22.67
N THR A 361 -7.28 -18.67 22.24
CA THR A 361 -7.11 -19.13 20.85
C THR A 361 -8.09 -18.48 19.90
N THR A 362 -9.26 -18.06 20.41
CA THR A 362 -10.32 -17.42 19.62
C THR A 362 -11.03 -16.33 20.44
N ILE A 363 -11.44 -15.23 19.80
CA ILE A 363 -12.15 -14.13 20.46
C ILE A 363 -13.30 -13.56 19.64
N GLY A 364 -13.45 -13.96 18.38
CA GLY A 364 -14.49 -13.49 17.48
C GLY A 364 -15.00 -14.58 16.55
N LEU A 365 -16.20 -14.38 16.05
CA LEU A 365 -16.87 -15.26 15.10
C LEU A 365 -17.11 -14.55 13.78
N LEU A 366 -16.93 -15.27 12.68
CA LEU A 366 -17.30 -14.84 11.36
C LEU A 366 -18.21 -15.90 10.71
N ARG A 367 -19.48 -15.59 10.51
CA ARG A 367 -20.48 -16.55 9.98
C ARG A 367 -20.52 -17.86 10.77
N GLY A 368 -20.50 -17.79 12.10
CA GLY A 368 -20.48 -18.94 13.00
C GLY A 368 -19.15 -19.70 13.06
N LYS A 369 -18.13 -19.28 12.29
CA LYS A 369 -16.79 -19.87 12.33
C LYS A 369 -15.88 -19.02 13.23
N GLU A 370 -15.18 -19.68 14.13
CA GLU A 370 -14.19 -19.04 15.00
C GLU A 370 -13.03 -18.46 14.19
N LEU A 371 -12.62 -17.25 14.54
CA LEU A 371 -11.41 -16.60 14.03
C LEU A 371 -10.25 -16.89 14.99
N ASP A 372 -9.15 -17.37 14.44
CA ASP A 372 -7.95 -17.61 15.23
C ASP A 372 -7.42 -16.28 15.82
N ASN A 373 -7.16 -16.29 17.11
CA ASN A 373 -6.49 -15.21 17.81
C ASN A 373 -4.99 -15.53 17.86
N VAL A 374 -4.20 -14.77 17.10
CA VAL A 374 -2.81 -15.11 16.84
C VAL A 374 -1.84 -14.26 17.65
N LYS A 375 -0.73 -14.85 18.08
CA LYS A 375 0.36 -14.15 18.76
C LYS A 375 1.27 -13.39 17.79
N ILE A 376 1.30 -13.82 16.54
CA ILE A 376 2.11 -13.20 15.46
C ILE A 376 1.27 -13.13 14.20
N TYR A 377 1.23 -11.98 13.56
CA TYR A 377 0.58 -11.78 12.27
C TYR A 377 1.52 -11.07 11.28
N ARG A 378 1.53 -11.52 10.03
CA ARG A 378 2.32 -10.89 8.97
C ARG A 378 1.50 -9.85 8.20
N TYR A 379 1.57 -8.59 8.66
CA TYR A 379 0.88 -7.47 8.03
C TYR A 379 1.80 -6.73 7.06
N LEU A 380 1.38 -6.58 5.81
CA LEU A 380 2.14 -5.92 4.72
C LEU A 380 3.61 -6.39 4.62
N GLY A 381 3.83 -7.67 4.87
CA GLY A 381 5.16 -8.28 4.81
C GLY A 381 6.05 -8.02 6.01
N CYS A 382 5.56 -7.38 7.08
CA CYS A 382 6.22 -7.25 8.39
C CYS A 382 5.49 -8.08 9.46
N GLU A 383 6.22 -8.61 10.42
CA GLU A 383 5.64 -9.28 11.56
C GLU A 383 5.21 -8.29 12.64
N ILE A 384 3.97 -8.44 13.09
CA ILE A 384 3.39 -7.80 14.28
C ILE A 384 3.23 -8.89 15.32
N LYS A 385 3.84 -8.73 16.48
CA LYS A 385 3.84 -9.71 17.56
C LYS A 385 3.26 -9.08 18.83
N PHE A 386 2.30 -9.76 19.48
CA PHE A 386 1.48 -9.21 20.56
C PHE A 386 2.28 -8.68 21.78
N ASP A 387 3.44 -9.28 22.07
CA ASP A 387 4.30 -8.99 23.22
C ASP A 387 5.59 -8.20 22.86
N GLU A 388 5.78 -7.80 21.61
CA GLU A 388 7.01 -7.17 21.14
C GLU A 388 6.71 -5.80 20.50
N PRO A 389 6.56 -4.73 21.32
CA PRO A 389 6.10 -3.41 20.84
C PRO A 389 7.14 -2.62 20.04
N THR A 390 8.34 -3.13 19.90
CA THR A 390 9.41 -2.53 19.08
C THR A 390 9.78 -3.44 17.91
N THR A 391 10.67 -2.99 17.03
CA THR A 391 11.21 -3.87 15.98
C THR A 391 12.08 -4.91 16.63
N GLY A 392 11.50 -6.08 16.87
CA GLY A 392 12.12 -7.12 17.65
C GLY A 392 13.15 -7.94 16.90
N THR A 393 13.78 -8.81 17.66
CA THR A 393 14.78 -9.76 17.15
C THR A 393 14.17 -10.69 16.11
N THR A 394 12.88 -11.05 16.26
CA THR A 394 12.15 -11.94 15.34
C THR A 394 12.08 -11.38 13.92
N GLU A 395 11.65 -10.13 13.76
CA GLU A 395 11.59 -9.47 12.44
C GLU A 395 12.99 -9.35 11.81
N LEU A 396 14.00 -8.98 12.61
CA LEU A 396 15.37 -8.83 12.10
C LEU A 396 15.99 -10.17 11.70
N ASN A 397 15.69 -11.26 12.43
CA ASN A 397 16.11 -12.62 12.06
C ASN A 397 15.47 -13.03 10.73
N LEU A 398 14.17 -12.84 10.57
CA LEU A 398 13.46 -13.10 9.31
C LEU A 398 14.11 -12.33 8.14
N ARG A 399 14.46 -11.05 8.33
CA ARG A 399 15.13 -10.25 7.30
C ARG A 399 16.52 -10.77 6.96
N ALA A 400 17.25 -11.22 7.97
CA ALA A 400 18.57 -11.83 7.79
C ALA A 400 18.46 -13.12 6.96
N GLU A 401 17.58 -14.04 7.35
CA GLU A 401 17.36 -15.33 6.66
C GLU A 401 16.95 -15.13 5.20
N VAL A 402 15.95 -14.27 4.94
CA VAL A 402 15.49 -13.97 3.57
C VAL A 402 16.60 -13.37 2.71
N ALA A 403 17.47 -12.55 3.30
CA ALA A 403 18.59 -11.96 2.59
C ALA A 403 19.70 -12.98 2.32
N GLU A 404 20.02 -13.84 3.29
CA GLU A 404 20.99 -14.92 3.15
C GLU A 404 20.55 -15.90 2.06
N CYS A 405 19.32 -16.40 2.13
CA CYS A 405 18.75 -17.26 1.09
C CYS A 405 18.89 -16.62 -0.29
N LYS A 406 18.59 -15.33 -0.41
CA LYS A 406 18.71 -14.62 -1.69
C LYS A 406 20.16 -14.44 -2.13
N PHE A 407 21.06 -14.10 -1.22
CA PHE A 407 22.49 -13.98 -1.56
C PHE A 407 23.04 -15.30 -2.09
N TYR A 408 22.79 -16.40 -1.39
CA TYR A 408 23.27 -17.72 -1.80
C TYR A 408 22.61 -18.22 -3.08
N SER A 409 21.34 -17.94 -3.33
CA SER A 409 20.68 -18.24 -4.61
C SER A 409 21.33 -17.54 -5.81
N LEU A 410 22.02 -16.42 -5.58
CA LEU A 410 22.72 -15.62 -6.58
C LEU A 410 24.25 -15.79 -6.50
N SER A 411 24.76 -16.71 -5.68
CA SER A 411 26.18 -16.85 -5.34
C SER A 411 27.06 -17.02 -6.60
N ARG A 412 26.59 -17.82 -7.57
CA ARG A 412 27.31 -18.02 -8.86
C ARG A 412 27.60 -16.69 -9.57
N SER A 413 26.64 -15.75 -9.58
CA SER A 413 26.83 -14.42 -10.20
C SER A 413 27.57 -13.46 -9.28
N MET A 414 27.25 -13.47 -7.98
CA MET A 414 27.84 -12.56 -6.99
C MET A 414 29.34 -12.77 -6.81
N MET A 415 29.82 -14.02 -6.88
CA MET A 415 31.22 -14.38 -6.71
C MET A 415 32.00 -14.47 -8.00
N ASN A 416 31.36 -14.33 -9.16
CA ASN A 416 32.00 -14.42 -10.44
C ASN A 416 32.88 -13.19 -10.72
N LYS A 417 34.21 -13.36 -10.65
CA LYS A 417 35.19 -12.29 -10.90
C LYS A 417 35.19 -11.74 -12.33
N LYS A 418 34.63 -12.49 -13.30
CA LYS A 418 34.45 -12.01 -14.68
C LYS A 418 33.38 -10.91 -14.78
N ILE A 419 32.46 -10.83 -13.83
CA ILE A 419 31.48 -9.76 -13.76
C ILE A 419 32.12 -8.60 -12.98
N ASN A 420 32.06 -7.40 -13.54
CA ASN A 420 32.57 -6.20 -12.92
C ASN A 420 32.01 -6.02 -11.49
N LEU A 421 32.87 -5.64 -10.54
CA LEU A 421 32.48 -5.47 -9.13
C LEU A 421 31.33 -4.46 -8.96
N LYS A 422 31.32 -3.35 -9.72
CA LYS A 422 30.23 -2.38 -9.72
C LYS A 422 28.87 -3.03 -10.05
N THR A 423 28.82 -3.89 -11.06
CA THR A 423 27.60 -4.64 -11.42
C THR A 423 27.19 -5.60 -10.30
N ARG A 424 28.14 -6.35 -9.73
CA ARG A 424 27.86 -7.25 -8.60
C ARG A 424 27.35 -6.49 -7.38
N THR A 425 27.90 -5.32 -7.08
CA THR A 425 27.41 -4.45 -5.98
C THR A 425 26.03 -3.90 -6.27
N THR A 426 25.73 -3.52 -7.52
CA THR A 426 24.38 -3.11 -7.92
C THR A 426 23.38 -4.27 -7.72
N MET A 427 23.74 -5.49 -8.09
CA MET A 427 22.92 -6.68 -7.84
C MET A 427 22.73 -6.92 -6.33
N LEU A 428 23.79 -6.84 -5.53
CA LEU A 428 23.70 -6.97 -4.07
C LEU A 428 22.72 -5.94 -3.49
N ASN A 429 22.86 -4.68 -3.86
CA ASN A 429 22.05 -3.59 -3.34
C ASN A 429 20.57 -3.71 -3.75
N SER A 430 20.31 -4.09 -5.01
CA SER A 430 18.94 -4.18 -5.51
C SER A 430 18.22 -5.47 -5.09
N LEU A 431 18.91 -6.60 -4.99
CA LEU A 431 18.28 -7.92 -4.80
C LEU A 431 18.44 -8.47 -3.37
N VAL A 432 19.49 -8.11 -2.65
CA VAL A 432 19.77 -8.62 -1.29
C VAL A 432 19.56 -7.55 -0.25
N ARG A 433 20.25 -6.38 -0.35
CA ARG A 433 20.07 -5.29 0.62
C ARG A 433 18.60 -4.86 0.74
N SER A 434 17.87 -4.78 -0.37
CA SER A 434 16.44 -4.44 -0.37
C SER A 434 15.60 -5.37 0.51
N ARG A 435 16.00 -6.63 0.67
CA ARG A 435 15.34 -7.59 1.58
C ARG A 435 15.70 -7.35 3.04
N ILE A 436 16.97 -7.07 3.32
CA ILE A 436 17.42 -6.72 4.67
C ILE A 436 16.65 -5.51 5.19
N VAL A 437 16.60 -4.44 4.38
CA VAL A 437 16.07 -3.13 4.78
C VAL A 437 14.60 -2.93 4.46
N TYR A 438 13.85 -4.00 4.17
CA TYR A 438 12.42 -3.86 3.93
C TYR A 438 11.74 -3.23 5.14
N SER A 439 11.01 -2.14 4.94
CA SER A 439 10.34 -1.36 5.98
C SER A 439 11.26 -0.80 7.09
N CYS A 440 12.58 -0.69 6.84
CA CYS A 440 13.54 -0.19 7.84
C CYS A 440 13.26 1.25 8.30
N GLN A 441 12.53 2.03 7.50
CA GLN A 441 12.09 3.37 7.85
C GLN A 441 11.12 3.41 9.04
N THR A 442 10.48 2.28 9.37
CA THR A 442 9.57 2.15 10.52
C THR A 442 10.21 1.46 11.73
N TRP A 443 11.49 1.10 11.65
CA TRP A 443 12.14 0.35 12.71
C TRP A 443 12.49 1.21 13.93
N SER A 444 12.25 0.64 15.12
CA SER A 444 12.73 1.16 16.40
C SER A 444 13.76 0.18 16.96
N THR A 445 14.99 0.23 16.44
CA THR A 445 16.06 -0.74 16.75
C THR A 445 17.10 -0.19 17.69
N THR A 446 17.69 -1.07 18.49
CA THR A 446 18.86 -0.75 19.33
C THR A 446 20.14 -0.65 18.47
N LYS A 447 21.18 -0.01 19.03
CA LYS A 447 22.50 0.05 18.38
C LYS A 447 23.08 -1.34 18.10
N THR A 448 22.91 -2.27 19.04
CA THR A 448 23.38 -3.66 18.91
C THR A 448 22.68 -4.38 17.74
N GLN A 449 21.37 -4.23 17.62
CA GLN A 449 20.61 -4.80 16.50
C GLN A 449 21.05 -4.24 15.14
N LEU A 450 21.25 -2.92 15.04
CA LEU A 450 21.77 -2.30 13.83
C LEU A 450 23.17 -2.79 13.48
N ASN A 451 24.06 -2.91 14.46
CA ASN A 451 25.42 -3.42 14.25
C ASN A 451 25.39 -4.86 13.72
N ARG A 452 24.52 -5.71 14.27
CA ARG A 452 24.34 -7.10 13.80
C ARG A 452 23.91 -7.15 12.33
N MET A 453 22.93 -6.34 11.95
CA MET A 453 22.45 -6.28 10.56
C MET A 453 23.52 -5.73 9.61
N ASN A 454 24.30 -4.74 10.08
CA ASN A 454 25.42 -4.21 9.32
C ASN A 454 26.53 -5.26 9.14
N ALA A 455 26.86 -6.01 10.18
CA ALA A 455 27.84 -7.10 10.10
C ALA A 455 27.45 -8.17 9.06
N LEU A 456 26.15 -8.54 9.00
CA LEU A 456 25.63 -9.42 7.98
C LEU A 456 25.83 -8.85 6.57
N TYR A 457 25.48 -7.58 6.34
CA TYR A 457 25.65 -6.94 5.05
C TYR A 457 27.14 -6.86 4.64
N MET A 458 28.01 -6.51 5.58
CA MET A 458 29.46 -6.48 5.36
C MET A 458 30.03 -7.87 5.05
N SER A 459 29.47 -8.93 5.63
CA SER A 459 29.87 -10.31 5.30
C SER A 459 29.62 -10.66 3.83
N PHE A 460 28.51 -10.20 3.25
CA PHE A 460 28.22 -10.38 1.83
C PHE A 460 29.20 -9.63 0.93
N ILE A 461 29.51 -8.37 1.26
CA ILE A 461 30.50 -7.58 0.52
C ILE A 461 31.87 -8.27 0.59
N ARG A 462 32.26 -8.75 1.76
CA ARG A 462 33.53 -9.43 1.99
C ARG A 462 33.67 -10.69 1.15
N LYS A 463 32.61 -11.50 1.06
CA LYS A 463 32.53 -12.69 0.19
C LYS A 463 32.65 -12.32 -1.30
N MET A 464 31.99 -11.25 -1.74
CA MET A 464 32.05 -10.79 -3.14
C MET A 464 33.42 -10.28 -3.56
N THR A 465 34.10 -9.57 -2.67
CA THR A 465 35.39 -8.93 -2.95
C THR A 465 36.59 -9.85 -2.71
N SER A 466 36.34 -11.09 -2.23
CA SER A 466 37.41 -11.99 -1.74
C SER A 466 38.27 -11.36 -0.63
N GLY A 467 37.68 -10.43 0.11
CA GLY A 467 38.29 -9.78 1.28
C GLY A 467 38.33 -10.73 2.47
N GLY A 468 39.02 -11.85 2.31
CA GLY A 468 39.15 -12.91 3.31
C GLY A 468 40.01 -12.52 4.51
N TYR A 469 40.37 -13.53 5.27
CA TYR A 469 41.27 -13.40 6.42
C TYR A 469 42.71 -13.65 5.98
N ASN A 470 43.63 -12.93 6.57
CA ASN A 470 45.08 -13.18 6.50
C ASN A 470 45.59 -13.48 7.92
N ARG A 471 46.48 -14.47 8.03
CA ARG A 471 47.13 -14.80 9.28
C ARG A 471 48.49 -14.09 9.32
N LYS A 472 48.64 -13.13 10.22
CA LYS A 472 49.92 -12.48 10.54
C LYS A 472 50.20 -12.62 12.03
N ASN A 473 51.41 -13.06 12.39
CA ASN A 473 51.87 -13.16 13.77
C ASN A 473 50.89 -13.88 14.70
N ASP A 474 50.44 -15.08 14.27
CA ASP A 474 49.45 -15.92 14.96
C ASP A 474 48.05 -15.31 15.20
N ALA A 475 47.77 -14.13 14.70
CA ALA A 475 46.46 -13.50 14.73
C ALA A 475 45.81 -13.49 13.33
N TRP A 476 44.52 -13.84 13.29
CA TRP A 476 43.70 -13.70 12.10
C TRP A 476 43.20 -12.26 11.96
N SER A 477 43.51 -11.60 10.85
CA SER A 477 43.01 -10.27 10.53
C SER A 477 42.32 -10.23 9.18
N TYR A 478 41.41 -9.31 9.00
CA TYR A 478 40.79 -9.09 7.68
C TYR A 478 41.82 -8.45 6.72
N ILE A 479 41.83 -8.87 5.46
CA ILE A 479 42.70 -8.29 4.42
C ILE A 479 42.35 -6.81 4.19
N TYR A 480 41.04 -6.51 4.20
CA TYR A 480 40.51 -5.16 4.04
C TYR A 480 39.67 -4.76 5.25
N SER A 481 39.80 -3.51 5.68
CA SER A 481 38.88 -2.92 6.66
C SER A 481 37.45 -2.80 6.09
N ASN A 482 36.46 -2.56 6.94
CA ASN A 482 35.11 -2.31 6.47
C ASN A 482 35.05 -1.06 5.57
N ASP A 483 35.79 -0.01 5.91
CA ASP A 483 35.80 1.24 5.12
C ASP A 483 36.45 1.02 3.75
N ASP A 484 37.51 0.21 3.65
CA ASP A 484 38.12 -0.17 2.37
C ASP A 484 37.13 -0.95 1.50
N LEU A 485 36.41 -1.90 2.09
CA LEU A 485 35.41 -2.69 1.36
C LEU A 485 34.27 -1.82 0.82
N LEU A 486 33.79 -0.86 1.63
CA LEU A 486 32.73 0.08 1.20
C LEU A 486 33.24 0.99 0.09
N ARG A 487 34.49 1.49 0.17
CA ARG A 487 35.12 2.31 -0.85
C ARG A 487 35.31 1.55 -2.15
N ILE A 488 35.89 0.34 -2.11
CA ILE A 488 36.14 -0.51 -3.27
C ILE A 488 34.82 -0.89 -3.95
N SER A 489 33.81 -1.22 -3.16
CA SER A 489 32.47 -1.60 -3.66
C SER A 489 31.58 -0.41 -4.05
N GLN A 490 32.02 0.81 -3.82
CA GLN A 490 31.26 2.04 -4.08
C GLN A 490 29.85 2.00 -3.46
N THR A 491 29.75 1.58 -2.20
CA THR A 491 28.49 1.49 -1.46
C THR A 491 28.60 2.10 -0.07
N THR A 492 27.49 2.26 0.61
CA THR A 492 27.42 2.75 2.00
C THR A 492 27.14 1.62 2.97
N ASP A 493 27.58 1.75 4.21
CA ASP A 493 27.20 0.83 5.27
C ASP A 493 25.69 0.82 5.50
N LEU A 494 25.19 -0.29 6.04
CA LEU A 494 23.77 -0.51 6.22
C LEU A 494 23.16 0.43 7.26
N THR A 495 23.90 0.76 8.32
CA THR A 495 23.43 1.65 9.38
C THR A 495 23.17 3.05 8.86
N THR A 496 24.11 3.61 8.10
CA THR A 496 23.98 4.91 7.43
C THR A 496 22.80 4.90 6.46
N TYR A 497 22.67 3.83 5.68
CA TYR A 497 21.54 3.69 4.77
C TYR A 497 20.18 3.69 5.50
N ILE A 498 20.03 2.88 6.57
CA ILE A 498 18.81 2.80 7.37
C ILE A 498 18.47 4.16 7.99
N LYS A 499 19.43 4.82 8.62
CA LYS A 499 19.23 6.15 9.21
C LYS A 499 18.76 7.18 8.18
N ARG A 500 19.33 7.15 6.97
CA ARG A 500 18.89 8.02 5.87
C ARG A 500 17.44 7.74 5.47
N GLN A 501 17.03 6.45 5.36
CA GLN A 501 15.65 6.09 5.05
C GLN A 501 14.68 6.54 6.16
N GLN A 502 15.03 6.33 7.42
CA GLN A 502 14.24 6.77 8.57
C GLN A 502 14.07 8.29 8.58
N ARG A 503 15.16 9.03 8.39
CA ARG A 503 15.11 10.50 8.32
C ARG A 503 14.21 10.99 7.20
N THR A 504 14.36 10.44 6.01
CA THR A 504 13.50 10.78 4.86
C THR A 504 12.03 10.51 5.17
N PHE A 505 11.72 9.37 5.78
CA PHE A 505 10.36 8.99 6.15
C PHE A 505 9.75 9.96 7.17
N VAL A 506 10.48 10.27 8.25
CA VAL A 506 10.04 11.24 9.27
C VAL A 506 9.80 12.62 8.64
N CYS A 507 10.73 13.10 7.81
CA CYS A 507 10.57 14.39 7.12
C CYS A 507 9.34 14.41 6.20
N ASN A 508 9.06 13.31 5.51
CA ASN A 508 7.87 13.20 4.67
C ASN A 508 6.58 13.24 5.50
N ILE A 509 6.57 12.57 6.67
CA ILE A 509 5.41 12.63 7.59
C ILE A 509 5.20 14.04 8.13
N VAL A 510 6.26 14.73 8.53
CA VAL A 510 6.18 16.11 9.04
C VAL A 510 5.54 17.06 8.01
N ARG A 511 5.80 16.84 6.72
CA ARG A 511 5.23 17.65 5.62
C ARG A 511 3.77 17.32 5.29
N LYS A 512 3.24 16.17 5.75
CA LYS A 512 1.83 15.83 5.54
C LYS A 512 0.92 16.81 6.27
N ASP A 513 -0.34 16.87 5.85
CA ASP A 513 -1.37 17.63 6.52
C ASP A 513 -1.53 17.22 8.01
N ASN A 514 -1.97 18.13 8.86
CA ASN A 514 -2.20 17.87 10.28
C ASN A 514 -3.38 16.91 10.53
N THR A 515 -4.23 16.70 9.55
CA THR A 515 -5.29 15.68 9.57
C THR A 515 -4.77 14.27 9.36
N SER A 516 -3.54 14.11 8.83
CA SER A 516 -2.97 12.80 8.51
C SER A 516 -2.80 11.93 9.75
N ILE A 517 -3.35 10.71 9.70
CA ILE A 517 -3.27 9.69 10.77
C ILE A 517 -1.80 9.40 11.11
N VAL A 518 -0.94 9.23 10.11
CA VAL A 518 0.49 8.93 10.29
C VAL A 518 1.18 10.03 11.07
N LYS A 519 0.87 11.30 10.75
CA LYS A 519 1.44 12.46 11.46
C LYS A 519 0.91 12.56 12.90
N ARG A 520 -0.39 12.38 13.10
CA ARG A 520 -0.99 12.40 14.44
C ARG A 520 -0.45 11.28 15.33
N LEU A 521 -0.24 10.08 14.79
CA LEU A 521 0.39 8.96 15.52
C LEU A 521 1.85 9.24 15.86
N MET A 522 2.63 9.85 14.96
CA MET A 522 4.03 10.21 15.22
C MET A 522 4.16 11.21 16.38
N PHE A 523 3.21 12.12 16.50
CA PHE A 523 3.16 13.13 17.57
C PHE A 523 2.13 12.77 18.66
N ASN A 524 1.94 11.46 18.90
CA ASN A 524 1.08 11.00 19.98
C ASN A 524 1.58 11.48 21.35
N SER A 525 0.68 11.98 22.21
CA SER A 525 1.00 12.53 23.52
C SER A 525 0.68 11.58 24.69
N ASP A 526 -0.13 10.53 24.48
CA ASP A 526 -0.52 9.60 25.55
C ASP A 526 0.67 8.77 26.07
N ALA A 527 1.69 8.57 25.23
CA ALA A 527 2.87 7.80 25.57
C ALA A 527 4.06 8.63 26.09
N SER A 528 3.92 9.94 26.29
CA SER A 528 5.04 10.86 26.51
C SER A 528 5.57 10.91 27.96
N HIS A 529 4.93 10.28 28.94
CA HIS A 529 5.16 10.57 30.36
C HIS A 529 5.87 9.48 31.18
N LYS A 530 6.54 8.50 30.56
CA LYS A 530 7.31 7.50 31.34
C LYS A 530 8.81 7.73 31.21
N PRO A 531 9.56 7.86 32.34
CA PRO A 531 11.02 7.92 32.32
C PRO A 531 11.60 6.57 31.90
N GLY A 532 12.62 6.60 31.07
CA GLY A 532 13.39 5.45 30.61
C GLY A 532 13.84 5.57 29.15
N PRO A 533 14.89 4.86 28.73
CA PRO A 533 15.38 4.92 27.36
C PRO A 533 14.39 4.26 26.42
N GLN A 534 13.50 5.05 25.85
CA GLN A 534 12.47 4.57 24.91
C GLN A 534 12.89 4.92 23.49
N THR A 535 13.27 3.92 22.74
CA THR A 535 13.54 4.04 21.31
C THR A 535 12.24 4.12 20.53
N THR A 536 11.70 5.32 20.35
CA THR A 536 10.70 5.57 19.31
C THR A 536 11.42 5.89 18.01
N LEU A 537 10.74 5.72 16.87
CA LEU A 537 11.30 6.14 15.57
C LEU A 537 11.70 7.62 15.61
N LEU A 538 10.83 8.46 16.17
CA LEU A 538 11.09 9.89 16.33
C LEU A 538 12.33 10.16 17.17
N SER A 539 12.48 9.52 18.34
CA SER A 539 13.66 9.68 19.21
C SER A 539 14.95 9.15 18.56
N SER A 540 14.87 8.12 17.74
CA SER A 540 16.03 7.57 17.01
C SER A 540 16.56 8.52 15.93
N VAL A 541 15.67 9.32 15.34
CA VAL A 541 15.98 10.33 14.31
C VAL A 541 16.39 11.66 14.92
N LEU A 542 15.86 11.97 16.11
CA LEU A 542 16.03 13.25 16.83
C LEU A 542 17.29 13.32 17.71
N LYS A 543 18.18 12.33 17.70
CA LYS A 543 19.32 12.27 18.65
C LYS A 543 20.07 13.59 18.87
N ASP A 544 20.03 14.48 17.88
CA ASP A 544 20.77 15.76 17.89
C ASP A 544 19.86 16.98 17.60
N SER A 545 18.53 16.85 17.67
CA SER A 545 17.58 17.93 17.35
C SER A 545 16.31 17.83 18.20
N THR A 546 15.75 18.95 18.60
CA THR A 546 14.41 18.98 19.21
C THR A 546 13.32 18.66 18.17
N PRO A 547 12.13 18.17 18.58
CA PRO A 547 11.00 18.00 17.67
C PRO A 547 10.68 19.26 16.86
N ASP A 548 10.76 20.44 17.48
CA ASP A 548 10.50 21.74 16.83
C ASP A 548 11.57 22.07 15.77
N GLU A 549 12.84 21.78 16.05
CA GLU A 549 13.94 22.00 15.12
C GLU A 549 13.84 21.07 13.91
N LEU A 550 13.53 19.78 14.13
CA LEU A 550 13.27 18.83 13.04
C LEU A 550 12.09 19.31 12.18
N PHE A 551 11.00 19.73 12.83
CA PHE A 551 9.83 20.24 12.16
C PHE A 551 10.16 21.44 11.27
N ARG A 552 10.92 22.41 11.81
CA ARG A 552 11.38 23.59 11.07
C ARG A 552 12.24 23.21 9.86
N LYS A 553 13.27 22.40 10.08
CA LYS A 553 14.19 21.96 9.00
C LYS A 553 13.48 21.13 7.93
N ALA A 554 12.57 20.23 8.32
CA ALA A 554 11.80 19.41 7.38
C ALA A 554 10.86 20.27 6.52
N SER A 555 10.19 21.26 7.11
CA SER A 555 9.27 22.16 6.41
C SER A 555 10.00 23.06 5.41
N LEU A 556 11.21 23.49 5.73
CA LEU A 556 12.06 24.31 4.85
C LEU A 556 12.84 23.48 3.81
N ARG A 557 12.64 22.16 3.75
CA ARG A 557 13.39 21.22 2.89
C ARG A 557 14.92 21.28 3.09
N GLN A 558 15.37 21.65 4.27
CA GLN A 558 16.79 21.76 4.65
C GLN A 558 17.37 20.45 5.21
N LEU A 559 16.60 19.35 5.22
CA LEU A 559 17.00 18.04 5.70
C LEU A 559 17.17 17.01 4.59
#